data_96273b8a8d9a1f82cb6458a9237c41e0
#
_entry.id   96273b8a8d9a1f82cb6458a9237c41e0
#
_cell.length_a   1.000
_cell.length_b   1.000
_cell.length_c   1.000
_cell.angle_alpha   90.00
_cell.angle_beta   90.00
_cell.angle_gamma   90.00
#
_symmetry.space_group_name_H-M   'P 1'
#
loop_
_entity.id
_entity.type
_entity.pdbx_description
1 polymer ?
#
loop_
_entity_poly.entity_id
_entity_poly.type
_entity_poly.pdbx_seq_one_letter_code
_entity_poly.pdbx_strand_id
1 'polypeptide(L)'
;MTAEVLAFLGGAPGPISLFEAWEEAVLACGESTMKVSKTQISWGNPLQFAVLSQPRRAAQRRTGALLATLGLGRRVEHPRILQAVEPYPGRWTHHLLLTAPEDVDGLLAAWLAAGALSTRHFA
;
A
#
# COMPACT_ATOMS: atom_id res chain seq x y z
N MET A 1 5.38 9.54 14.01
CA MET A 1 5.07 8.10 13.82
C MET A 1 4.57 7.54 15.13
N THR A 2 3.45 6.81 15.10
CA THR A 2 2.84 6.27 16.33
C THR A 2 3.54 4.99 16.79
N ALA A 3 3.31 4.62 18.05
CA ALA A 3 3.86 3.39 18.62
C ALA A 3 3.33 2.14 17.88
N GLU A 4 2.06 2.16 17.45
CA GLU A 4 1.48 1.04 16.71
C GLU A 4 2.15 0.86 15.35
N VAL A 5 2.45 1.95 14.65
CA VAL A 5 3.15 1.90 13.37
C VAL A 5 4.57 1.34 13.56
N LEU A 6 5.29 1.83 14.57
CA LEU A 6 6.62 1.32 14.87
C LEU A 6 6.61 -0.16 15.23
N ALA A 7 5.61 -0.60 15.99
CA ALA A 7 5.46 -2.02 16.33
C ALA A 7 5.22 -2.87 15.08
N PHE A 8 4.38 -2.40 14.17
CA PHE A 8 4.13 -3.10 12.90
C PHE A 8 5.42 -3.21 12.07
N LEU A 9 6.22 -2.13 12.01
CA LEU A 9 7.44 -2.09 11.21
C LEU A 9 8.62 -2.81 11.88
N GLY A 10 8.52 -3.17 13.15
CA GLY A 10 9.58 -3.84 13.89
C GLY A 10 10.76 -2.96 14.27
N GLY A 11 10.66 -1.64 14.09
CA GLY A 11 11.70 -0.68 14.47
C GLY A 11 12.93 -0.68 13.58
N ALA A 12 12.97 -1.48 12.51
CA ALA A 12 14.12 -1.52 11.60
C ALA A 12 14.10 -0.33 10.62
N PRO A 13 15.27 0.24 10.27
CA PRO A 13 15.31 1.42 9.38
C PRO A 13 14.77 1.18 7.98
N GLY A 14 14.96 -0.02 7.42
CA GLY A 14 14.46 -0.34 6.08
C GLY A 14 12.96 -0.21 5.93
N PRO A 15 12.15 -0.97 6.72
CA PRO A 15 10.69 -0.85 6.70
C PRO A 15 10.20 0.56 7.06
N ILE A 16 10.87 1.25 7.98
CA ILE A 16 10.51 2.63 8.33
C ILE A 16 10.63 3.55 7.11
N SER A 17 11.73 3.45 6.36
CA SER A 17 11.93 4.26 5.16
C SER A 17 10.89 3.96 4.08
N LEU A 18 10.51 2.69 3.92
CA LEU A 18 9.44 2.28 3.00
C LEU A 18 8.10 2.87 3.41
N PHE A 19 7.77 2.79 4.69
CA PHE A 19 6.53 3.33 5.23
C PHE A 19 6.47 4.84 4.98
N GLU A 20 7.55 5.57 5.27
CA GLU A 20 7.57 7.02 5.10
C GLU A 20 7.36 7.43 3.64
N ALA A 21 8.02 6.75 2.70
CA ALA A 21 7.85 7.02 1.28
C ALA A 21 6.43 6.73 0.81
N TRP A 22 5.87 5.59 1.24
CA TRP A 22 4.50 5.20 0.90
C TRP A 22 3.48 6.18 1.48
N GLU A 23 3.61 6.52 2.77
CA GLU A 23 2.70 7.47 3.43
C GLU A 23 2.71 8.82 2.74
N GLU A 24 3.89 9.34 2.39
CA GLU A 24 4.01 10.61 1.68
C GLU A 24 3.23 10.58 0.37
N ALA A 25 3.38 9.50 -0.40
CA ALA A 25 2.68 9.34 -1.67
C ALA A 25 1.16 9.22 -1.48
N VAL A 26 0.72 8.49 -0.44
CA VAL A 26 -0.70 8.34 -0.12
C VAL A 26 -1.31 9.69 0.29
N LEU A 27 -0.63 10.43 1.15
CA LEU A 27 -1.12 11.73 1.64
C LEU A 27 -1.19 12.76 0.52
N ALA A 28 -0.34 12.65 -0.49
CA ALA A 28 -0.39 13.53 -1.67
C ALA A 28 -1.65 13.31 -2.52
N CYS A 29 -2.35 12.20 -2.33
CA CYS A 29 -3.60 11.89 -3.07
C CYS A 29 -4.84 12.57 -2.47
N GLY A 30 -4.70 13.30 -1.36
CA GLY A 30 -5.80 13.96 -0.66
C GLY A 30 -6.04 13.36 0.71
N GLU A 31 -7.17 13.71 1.31
CA GLU A 31 -7.52 13.24 2.66
C GLU A 31 -7.79 11.75 2.69
N SER A 32 -7.27 11.09 3.72
CA SER A 32 -7.54 9.69 3.98
C SER A 32 -7.39 9.40 5.47
N THR A 33 -8.03 8.33 5.93
CA THR A 33 -7.92 7.86 7.31
C THR A 33 -7.00 6.66 7.36
N MET A 34 -5.97 6.73 8.19
CA MET A 34 -5.05 5.62 8.43
C MET A 34 -5.59 4.75 9.57
N LYS A 35 -5.59 3.43 9.34
CA LYS A 35 -5.92 2.45 10.37
C LYS A 35 -4.76 1.48 10.51
N VAL A 36 -4.35 1.22 11.75
CA VAL A 36 -3.23 0.33 12.05
C VAL A 36 -3.76 -0.89 12.80
N SER A 37 -3.38 -2.06 12.34
CA SER A 37 -3.63 -3.33 13.03
C SER A 37 -2.33 -4.11 13.18
N LYS A 38 -2.40 -5.29 13.80
CA LYS A 38 -1.21 -6.15 13.93
C LYS A 38 -0.70 -6.65 12.59
N THR A 39 -1.58 -6.76 11.59
CA THR A 39 -1.26 -7.40 10.31
C THR A 39 -1.10 -6.42 9.17
N GLN A 40 -1.63 -5.21 9.28
CA GLN A 40 -1.57 -4.24 8.19
C GLN A 40 -1.80 -2.81 8.64
N ILE A 41 -1.37 -1.88 7.80
CA ILE A 41 -1.71 -0.46 7.88
C ILE A 41 -2.49 -0.14 6.61
N SER A 42 -3.64 0.51 6.74
CA SER A 42 -4.49 0.86 5.61
C SER A 42 -4.87 2.32 5.59
N TRP A 43 -5.11 2.83 4.39
CA TRP A 43 -5.59 4.18 4.15
C TRP A 43 -6.84 4.14 3.28
N GLY A 44 -7.83 4.95 3.64
CA GLY A 44 -9.08 5.01 2.89
C GLY A 44 -9.86 6.29 3.12
N ASN A 45 -10.82 6.56 2.21
CA ASN A 45 -11.73 7.71 2.34
C ASN A 45 -12.95 7.52 1.41
N PRO A 46 -14.02 6.88 1.85
CA PRO A 46 -14.12 5.98 3.00
C PRO A 46 -13.55 4.59 2.73
N LEU A 47 -13.51 4.16 1.46
CA LEU A 47 -13.02 2.83 1.10
C LEU A 47 -11.49 2.80 1.07
N GLN A 48 -10.92 1.69 1.48
CA GLN A 48 -9.49 1.48 1.44
C GLN A 48 -9.01 1.46 -0.01
N PHE A 49 -7.93 2.19 -0.31
CA PHE A 49 -7.28 2.15 -1.61
C PHE A 49 -5.79 1.82 -1.52
N ALA A 50 -5.21 1.88 -0.32
CA ALA A 50 -3.79 1.64 -0.10
C ALA A 50 -3.59 0.86 1.19
N VAL A 51 -2.77 -0.18 1.14
CA VAL A 51 -2.48 -1.03 2.30
C VAL A 51 -1.01 -1.41 2.29
N LEU A 52 -0.39 -1.45 3.47
CA LEU A 52 0.91 -2.08 3.69
C LEU A 52 0.73 -3.25 4.64
N SER A 53 1.34 -4.38 4.31
CA SER A 53 1.34 -5.57 5.15
C SER A 53 2.71 -6.23 5.11
N GLN A 54 2.93 -7.19 6.01
CA GLN A 54 4.16 -7.98 5.98
C GLN A 54 4.09 -8.99 4.84
N PRO A 55 5.21 -9.21 4.11
CA PRO A 55 5.24 -10.25 3.09
C PRO A 55 4.95 -11.61 3.71
N ARG A 56 4.31 -12.49 2.94
CA ARG A 56 3.97 -13.84 3.42
C ARG A 56 5.19 -14.73 3.61
N ARG A 57 6.20 -14.57 2.75
CA ARG A 57 7.42 -15.38 2.82
C ARG A 57 8.39 -14.82 3.85
N ALA A 58 8.88 -15.69 4.74
CA ALA A 58 9.81 -15.29 5.78
C ALA A 58 11.10 -14.68 5.20
N ALA A 59 11.58 -15.20 4.08
CA ALA A 59 12.78 -14.67 3.43
C ALA A 59 12.59 -13.21 3.01
N GLN A 60 11.41 -12.84 2.51
CA GLN A 60 11.10 -11.46 2.12
C GLN A 60 10.98 -10.56 3.34
N ARG A 61 10.36 -11.05 4.43
CA ARG A 61 10.29 -10.28 5.69
C ARG A 61 11.66 -9.97 6.25
N ARG A 62 12.60 -10.91 6.13
CA ARG A 62 13.98 -10.73 6.62
C ARG A 62 14.74 -9.65 5.85
N THR A 63 14.38 -9.37 4.61
CA THR A 63 15.01 -8.30 3.83
C THR A 63 14.51 -6.92 4.18
N GLY A 64 13.48 -6.82 5.02
CA GLY A 64 12.83 -5.54 5.34
C GLY A 64 11.80 -5.09 4.32
N ALA A 65 11.46 -5.95 3.36
CA ALA A 65 10.44 -5.63 2.35
C ALA A 65 9.04 -5.55 2.97
N LEU A 66 8.15 -4.78 2.33
CA LEU A 66 6.74 -4.70 2.68
C LEU A 66 5.89 -5.06 1.48
N LEU A 67 4.74 -5.68 1.72
CA LEU A 67 3.76 -5.96 0.68
C LEU A 67 2.82 -4.77 0.58
N ALA A 68 2.76 -4.17 -0.60
CA ALA A 68 1.86 -3.06 -0.89
C ALA A 68 0.64 -3.56 -1.63
N THR A 69 -0.54 -3.06 -1.26
CA THR A 69 -1.80 -3.40 -1.93
C THR A 69 -2.48 -2.11 -2.37
N LEU A 70 -2.88 -2.08 -3.64
CA LEU A 70 -3.60 -0.97 -4.27
C LEU A 70 -4.99 -1.42 -4.69
N GLY A 71 -5.99 -0.61 -4.36
CA GLY A 71 -7.35 -0.81 -4.87
C GLY A 71 -7.62 0.10 -6.06
N LEU A 72 -7.95 -0.49 -7.20
CA LEU A 72 -8.24 0.23 -8.44
C LEU A 72 -9.60 -0.20 -9.00
N GLY A 73 -10.19 0.65 -9.84
CA GLY A 73 -11.46 0.35 -10.50
C GLY A 73 -11.33 -0.58 -11.69
N ARG A 74 -10.11 -0.92 -12.09
CA ARG A 74 -9.83 -1.81 -13.21
C ARG A 74 -8.57 -2.61 -12.95
N ARG A 75 -8.40 -3.71 -13.67
CA ARG A 75 -7.18 -4.50 -13.62
C ARG A 75 -6.06 -3.77 -14.37
N VAL A 76 -4.90 -3.69 -13.71
CA VAL A 76 -3.67 -3.19 -14.32
C VAL A 76 -2.68 -4.34 -14.42
N GLU A 77 -2.10 -4.53 -15.59
CA GLU A 77 -1.05 -5.53 -15.82
C GLU A 77 0.29 -4.81 -15.95
N HIS A 78 1.24 -5.22 -15.11
CA HIS A 78 2.59 -4.65 -15.12
C HIS A 78 3.54 -5.62 -14.43
N PRO A 79 4.81 -5.72 -14.87
CA PRO A 79 5.78 -6.64 -14.26
C PRO A 79 5.95 -6.49 -12.74
N ARG A 80 5.72 -5.30 -12.19
CA ARG A 80 5.83 -5.06 -10.75
C ARG A 80 4.66 -5.62 -9.96
N ILE A 81 3.53 -5.89 -10.60
CA ILE A 81 2.33 -6.40 -9.95
C ILE A 81 2.42 -7.92 -9.86
N LEU A 82 2.49 -8.44 -8.64
CA LEU A 82 2.60 -9.87 -8.37
C LEU A 82 1.28 -10.59 -8.56
N GLN A 83 0.18 -9.93 -8.21
CA GLN A 83 -1.16 -10.51 -8.26
C GLN A 83 -2.21 -9.42 -8.37
N ALA A 84 -3.24 -9.65 -9.16
CA ALA A 84 -4.42 -8.81 -9.25
C ALA A 84 -5.65 -9.69 -9.04
N VAL A 85 -6.54 -9.28 -8.13
CA VAL A 85 -7.74 -10.02 -7.75
C VAL A 85 -8.93 -9.07 -7.77
N GLU A 86 -10.07 -9.56 -8.28
CA GLU A 86 -11.33 -8.80 -8.27
C GLU A 86 -12.24 -9.36 -7.18
N PRO A 87 -12.20 -8.81 -5.94
CA PRO A 87 -13.03 -9.30 -4.83
C PRO A 87 -14.53 -9.07 -5.06
N TYR A 88 -14.89 -8.05 -5.83
CA TYR A 88 -16.26 -7.82 -6.29
C TYR A 88 -16.21 -6.96 -7.57
N PRO A 89 -17.30 -6.98 -8.37
CA PRO A 89 -17.29 -6.33 -9.69
C PRO A 89 -16.86 -4.86 -9.64
N GLY A 90 -15.91 -4.50 -10.49
CA GLY A 90 -15.40 -3.14 -10.61
C GLY A 90 -14.37 -2.74 -9.56
N ARG A 91 -13.97 -3.66 -8.69
CA ARG A 91 -12.95 -3.38 -7.67
C ARG A 91 -11.82 -4.40 -7.78
N TRP A 92 -10.63 -3.91 -8.09
CA TRP A 92 -9.45 -4.75 -8.27
C TRP A 92 -8.40 -4.43 -7.22
N THR A 93 -7.91 -5.45 -6.51
CA THR A 93 -6.78 -5.31 -5.59
C THR A 93 -5.52 -5.82 -6.27
N HIS A 94 -4.45 -5.02 -6.19
CA HIS A 94 -3.17 -5.30 -6.81
C HIS A 94 -2.10 -5.39 -5.73
N HIS A 95 -1.31 -6.45 -5.76
CA HIS A 95 -0.25 -6.68 -4.78
C HIS A 95 1.12 -6.52 -5.43
N LEU A 96 2.01 -5.78 -4.78
CA LEU A 96 3.39 -5.63 -5.21
C LEU A 96 4.31 -5.55 -3.99
N LEU A 97 5.58 -5.90 -4.19
CA LEU A 97 6.57 -5.89 -3.12
C LEU A 97 7.36 -4.58 -3.18
N LEU A 98 7.51 -3.92 -2.03
CA LEU A 98 8.38 -2.76 -1.87
C LEU A 98 9.65 -3.22 -1.17
N THR A 99 10.80 -2.97 -1.79
CA THR A 99 12.09 -3.36 -1.23
C THR A 99 12.99 -2.16 -0.91
N ALA A 100 12.73 -1.01 -1.53
CA ALA A 100 13.48 0.22 -1.30
C ALA A 100 12.55 1.43 -1.43
N PRO A 101 12.83 2.56 -0.75
CA PRO A 101 12.01 3.77 -0.87
C PRO A 101 11.85 4.26 -2.31
N GLU A 102 12.85 4.04 -3.15
CA GLU A 102 12.84 4.40 -4.57
C GLU A 102 11.78 3.65 -5.38
N ASP A 103 11.27 2.54 -4.85
CA ASP A 103 10.17 1.81 -5.48
C ASP A 103 8.86 2.61 -5.44
N VAL A 104 8.75 3.57 -4.52
CA VAL A 104 7.64 4.53 -4.49
C VAL A 104 7.97 5.66 -5.44
N ASP A 105 7.84 5.38 -6.72
CA ASP A 105 8.18 6.28 -7.82
C ASP A 105 6.94 6.95 -8.42
N GLY A 106 7.12 7.66 -9.54
CA GLY A 106 6.04 8.35 -10.23
C GLY A 106 4.93 7.42 -10.72
N LEU A 107 5.28 6.22 -11.17
CA LEU A 107 4.29 5.22 -11.60
C LEU A 107 3.43 4.76 -10.43
N LEU A 108 4.05 4.41 -9.31
CA LEU A 108 3.32 3.98 -8.13
C LEU A 108 2.46 5.12 -7.58
N ALA A 109 2.99 6.34 -7.56
CA ALA A 109 2.22 7.52 -7.14
C ALA A 109 0.99 7.73 -8.02
N ALA A 110 1.11 7.51 -9.34
CA ALA A 110 -0.02 7.60 -10.27
C ALA A 110 -1.07 6.53 -10.00
N TRP A 111 -0.65 5.30 -9.69
CA TRP A 111 -1.59 4.23 -9.31
C TRP A 111 -2.30 4.55 -8.00
N LEU A 112 -1.60 5.08 -7.01
CA LEU A 112 -2.22 5.51 -5.76
C LEU A 112 -3.26 6.59 -5.98
N ALA A 113 -2.95 7.59 -6.82
CA ALA A 113 -3.90 8.66 -7.14
C ALA A 113 -5.14 8.10 -7.84
N ALA A 114 -4.96 7.18 -8.80
CA ALA A 114 -6.07 6.51 -9.47
C ALA A 114 -6.92 5.70 -8.48
N GLY A 115 -6.28 5.03 -7.53
CA GLY A 115 -6.96 4.27 -6.48
C GLY A 115 -7.79 5.17 -5.57
N ALA A 116 -7.21 6.27 -5.11
CA ALA A 116 -7.92 7.26 -4.29
C ALA A 116 -9.13 7.82 -5.02
N LEU A 117 -8.98 8.14 -6.30
CA LEU A 117 -10.07 8.67 -7.12
C LEU A 117 -11.17 7.62 -7.31
N SER A 118 -10.81 6.36 -7.54
CA SER A 118 -11.79 5.28 -7.76
C SER A 118 -12.65 5.02 -6.52
N THR A 119 -12.13 5.18 -5.31
CA THR A 119 -12.91 4.98 -4.07
C THR A 119 -13.99 6.02 -3.89
N ARG A 120 -13.79 7.22 -4.40
CA ARG A 120 -14.79 8.30 -4.31
C ARG A 120 -16.04 8.00 -5.12
N HIS A 121 -15.92 7.20 -6.17
CA HIS A 121 -17.06 6.80 -6.99
C HIS A 121 -17.94 5.74 -6.33
N PHE A 122 -17.43 5.04 -5.32
CA PHE A 122 -18.18 4.06 -4.55
C PHE A 122 -18.80 4.65 -3.27
N ALA A 123 -18.39 5.85 -2.93
CA ALA A 123 -18.94 6.56 -1.77
C ALA A 123 -20.25 7.25 -2.14
#